data_d714cc7c398a848444ea0f946f50b75b
#
_entry.id   d714cc7c398a848444ea0f946f50b75b
#
_cell.length_a   1.000
_cell.length_b   1.000
_cell.length_c   1.000
_cell.angle_alpha   90.00
_cell.angle_beta   90.00
_cell.angle_gamma   90.00
#
_symmetry.space_group_name_H-M   'P 1'
#
loop_
_entity.id
_entity.type
_entity.pdbx_description
1 polymer ?
#
loop_
_entity_poly.entity_id
_entity_poly.type
_entity_poly.pdbx_seq_one_letter_code
_entity_poly.pdbx_strand_id
1 'polypeptide(L)'
;MSDSRFAILDPAAGISGDMLLGALVAAGAPEAWIQGLPGRLGCEGVSVAVRRVDRCGIQAVKVDVRLPGGAVEVPGDPPPPATAHPSDHHSADRLESPHPPHQHHHSRVHGEPHAHGPAHGSHRHVGDLIAMVERAPLSPWVRERAVRAFRLLGEAEGRVHGVPADEVALHEVGAMDALVDIVGAVEGFEQLGISTIYHRPVAVGSGWIRAAHGAMSVPAPATAVLLEGMEIAPNGPVLGEATTPTGAALLRALSSGAPPARWRAVSAGSWGAGGRNPAGYPNALRLLVAEPVNEAGEVTILSTDLDDLSPEYLDPLREALVAAGALDTQVWTTQMKKGRAGFRVEVTAMPADADRITIALFRHSTTAGVRRVTVERVTLPRRELRLEAPGGSAVRVKILDGPDGVRAKPEYDDVAEAARRSGRPAHELARELQNRALSLVAAERAAGRAAERAAGRAADNMQEES
;
A
#
# COMPACT_ATOMS: atom_id res chain seq x y z
N MET A 1 -5.25 19.58 8.11
CA MET A 1 -6.19 18.48 7.80
C MET A 1 -5.35 17.35 7.28
N SER A 2 -5.23 16.24 7.98
CA SER A 2 -4.54 15.05 7.46
C SER A 2 -5.34 14.59 6.24
N ASP A 3 -4.71 14.59 5.07
CA ASP A 3 -5.32 14.09 3.84
C ASP A 3 -5.49 12.58 4.04
N SER A 4 -6.73 12.15 4.31
CA SER A 4 -7.05 10.75 4.60
C SER A 4 -7.11 9.89 3.31
N ARG A 5 -6.71 10.45 2.16
CA ARG A 5 -6.73 9.77 0.87
C ARG A 5 -5.65 8.71 0.78
N PHE A 6 -5.96 7.64 0.10
CA PHE A 6 -5.05 6.55 -0.19
C PHE A 6 -5.20 6.07 -1.63
N ALA A 7 -4.19 5.37 -2.13
CA ALA A 7 -4.25 4.71 -3.43
C ALA A 7 -4.61 3.23 -3.30
N ILE A 8 -5.35 2.72 -4.26
CA ILE A 8 -5.55 1.29 -4.48
C ILE A 8 -4.99 0.95 -5.85
N LEU A 9 -4.00 0.09 -5.90
CA LEU A 9 -3.49 -0.52 -7.12
C LEU A 9 -4.34 -1.75 -7.45
N ASP A 10 -4.81 -1.83 -8.69
CA ASP A 10 -5.60 -2.96 -9.19
C ASP A 10 -4.82 -3.64 -10.34
N PRO A 11 -3.91 -4.57 -9.99
CA PRO A 11 -3.05 -5.26 -10.95
C PRO A 11 -3.75 -6.47 -11.58
N ALA A 12 -4.98 -6.30 -12.05
CA ALA A 12 -5.77 -7.35 -12.71
C ALA A 12 -5.15 -7.82 -14.05
N ALA A 13 -4.33 -6.97 -14.68
CA ALA A 13 -3.50 -7.31 -15.85
C ALA A 13 -2.00 -7.33 -15.51
N GLY A 14 -1.67 -7.40 -14.21
CA GLY A 14 -0.32 -7.33 -13.69
C GLY A 14 0.17 -5.92 -13.40
N ILE A 15 1.44 -5.80 -13.04
CA ILE A 15 2.10 -4.54 -12.71
C ILE A 15 3.57 -4.57 -13.14
N SER A 16 4.01 -3.49 -13.77
CA SER A 16 5.41 -3.16 -14.06
C SER A 16 5.67 -1.70 -13.69
N GLY A 17 6.94 -1.30 -13.66
CA GLY A 17 7.31 0.06 -13.30
C GLY A 17 6.70 1.10 -14.24
N ASP A 18 6.82 0.90 -15.55
CA ASP A 18 6.26 1.75 -16.58
C ASP A 18 4.73 1.89 -16.50
N MET A 19 4.02 0.79 -16.16
CA MET A 19 2.58 0.82 -15.92
C MET A 19 2.24 1.68 -14.69
N LEU A 20 3.01 1.57 -13.62
CA LEU A 20 2.77 2.37 -12.43
C LEU A 20 3.07 3.86 -12.67
N LEU A 21 4.17 4.17 -13.36
CA LEU A 21 4.47 5.55 -13.78
C LEU A 21 3.35 6.15 -14.62
N GLY A 22 2.87 5.40 -15.62
CA GLY A 22 1.75 5.82 -16.46
C GLY A 22 0.47 6.07 -15.66
N ALA A 23 0.15 5.20 -14.70
CA ALA A 23 -1.02 5.35 -13.84
C ALA A 23 -0.93 6.59 -12.93
N LEU A 24 0.26 6.91 -12.40
CA LEU A 24 0.52 8.09 -11.58
C LEU A 24 0.38 9.39 -12.39
N VAL A 25 0.93 9.44 -13.60
CA VAL A 25 0.73 10.59 -14.52
C VAL A 25 -0.75 10.73 -14.87
N ALA A 26 -1.44 9.63 -15.20
CA ALA A 26 -2.88 9.66 -15.47
C ALA A 26 -3.71 10.10 -14.27
N ALA A 27 -3.22 9.90 -13.04
CA ALA A 27 -3.84 10.36 -11.79
C ALA A 27 -3.61 11.85 -11.49
N GLY A 28 -2.76 12.52 -12.26
CA GLY A 28 -2.50 13.95 -12.13
C GLY A 28 -1.10 14.33 -11.65
N ALA A 29 -0.18 13.38 -11.51
CA ALA A 29 1.22 13.71 -11.27
C ALA A 29 1.78 14.48 -12.48
N PRO A 30 2.52 15.60 -12.27
CA PRO A 30 3.00 16.44 -13.37
C PRO A 30 3.97 15.70 -14.30
N GLU A 31 3.75 15.70 -15.63
CA GLU A 31 4.66 15.06 -16.58
C GLU A 31 6.11 15.54 -16.45
N ALA A 32 6.31 16.83 -16.16
CA ALA A 32 7.62 17.44 -15.98
C ALA A 32 8.44 16.78 -14.85
N TRP A 33 7.75 16.26 -13.83
CA TRP A 33 8.39 15.53 -12.73
C TRP A 33 9.16 14.31 -13.25
N ILE A 34 8.49 13.43 -14.01
CA ILE A 34 9.12 12.17 -14.47
C ILE A 34 10.12 12.43 -15.60
N GLN A 35 9.87 13.43 -16.46
CA GLN A 35 10.80 13.83 -17.53
C GLN A 35 12.12 14.40 -16.96
N GLY A 36 12.07 15.10 -15.83
CA GLY A 36 13.25 15.65 -15.14
C GLY A 36 13.99 14.64 -14.24
N LEU A 37 13.39 13.50 -13.96
CA LEU A 37 13.95 12.52 -13.01
C LEU A 37 15.30 11.94 -13.43
N PRO A 38 15.55 11.52 -14.69
CA PRO A 38 16.84 10.96 -15.09
C PRO A 38 18.02 11.93 -14.82
N GLY A 39 17.84 13.22 -15.09
CA GLY A 39 18.85 14.24 -14.78
C GLY A 39 19.16 14.36 -13.29
N ARG A 40 18.15 14.30 -12.42
CA ARG A 40 18.30 14.34 -10.97
C ARG A 40 18.97 13.07 -10.40
N LEU A 41 18.82 11.95 -11.08
CA LEU A 41 19.46 10.69 -10.73
C LEU A 41 20.88 10.53 -11.33
N GLY A 42 21.34 11.49 -12.15
CA GLY A 42 22.64 11.42 -12.83
C GLY A 42 22.66 10.36 -13.95
N CYS A 43 21.51 10.07 -14.58
CA CYS A 43 21.37 9.13 -15.67
C CYS A 43 21.66 9.82 -17.01
N GLU A 44 22.94 9.98 -17.37
CA GLU A 44 23.32 10.63 -18.61
C GLU A 44 22.78 9.90 -19.85
N GLY A 45 22.16 10.66 -20.75
CA GLY A 45 21.60 10.15 -22.02
C GLY A 45 20.30 9.37 -21.87
N VAL A 46 19.76 9.20 -20.65
CA VAL A 46 18.43 8.63 -20.43
C VAL A 46 17.38 9.72 -20.52
N SER A 47 16.27 9.43 -21.19
CA SER A 47 15.13 10.33 -21.31
C SER A 47 13.81 9.58 -21.07
N VAL A 48 12.77 10.30 -20.72
CA VAL A 48 11.44 9.74 -20.47
C VAL A 48 10.44 10.36 -21.43
N ALA A 49 9.70 9.52 -22.15
CA ALA A 49 8.61 9.92 -23.03
C ALA A 49 7.26 9.52 -22.44
N VAL A 50 6.33 10.47 -22.40
CA VAL A 50 4.96 10.26 -21.93
C VAL A 50 4.00 10.39 -23.11
N ARG A 51 3.09 9.44 -23.28
CA ARG A 51 2.09 9.48 -24.38
C ARG A 51 0.77 8.86 -23.95
N ARG A 52 -0.32 9.34 -24.52
CA ARG A 52 -1.65 8.74 -24.37
C ARG A 52 -1.80 7.61 -25.38
N VAL A 53 -2.35 6.49 -24.96
CA VAL A 53 -2.56 5.30 -25.79
C VAL A 53 -3.92 4.68 -25.50
N ASP A 54 -4.43 3.93 -26.46
CA ASP A 54 -5.62 3.10 -26.27
C ASP A 54 -5.20 1.66 -25.93
N ARG A 55 -5.92 1.06 -25.01
CA ARG A 55 -5.80 -0.36 -24.64
C ARG A 55 -7.19 -0.98 -24.61
N CYS A 56 -7.59 -1.62 -25.71
CA CYS A 56 -8.92 -2.21 -25.87
C CYS A 56 -10.07 -1.23 -25.54
N GLY A 57 -9.98 0.02 -26.03
CA GLY A 57 -10.98 1.06 -25.81
C GLY A 57 -10.79 1.85 -24.49
N ILE A 58 -9.81 1.51 -23.67
CA ILE A 58 -9.47 2.25 -22.46
C ILE A 58 -8.33 3.23 -22.74
N GLN A 59 -8.57 4.51 -22.46
CA GLN A 59 -7.53 5.53 -22.55
C GLN A 59 -6.56 5.38 -21.38
N ALA A 60 -5.28 5.19 -21.67
CA ALA A 60 -4.22 4.99 -20.71
C ALA A 60 -3.00 5.88 -21.02
N VAL A 61 -2.15 6.09 -20.03
CA VAL A 61 -0.86 6.77 -20.20
C VAL A 61 0.25 5.73 -20.27
N LYS A 62 1.08 5.81 -21.31
CA LYS A 62 2.31 5.03 -21.45
C LYS A 62 3.50 5.90 -21.16
N VAL A 63 4.37 5.43 -20.29
CA VAL A 63 5.67 6.01 -20.00
C VAL A 63 6.73 5.08 -20.56
N ASP A 64 7.62 5.62 -21.39
CA ASP A 64 8.74 4.88 -21.98
C ASP A 64 10.04 5.51 -21.48
N VAL A 65 10.86 4.74 -20.79
CA VAL A 65 12.24 5.11 -20.44
C VAL A 65 13.13 4.78 -21.64
N ARG A 66 13.82 5.76 -22.17
CA ARG A 66 14.68 5.63 -23.35
C ARG A 66 16.13 5.70 -22.92
N LEU A 67 16.86 4.65 -23.21
CA LEU A 67 18.29 4.55 -22.94
C LEU A 67 19.12 5.35 -23.97
N PRO A 68 20.41 5.63 -23.72
CA PRO A 68 21.30 6.24 -24.69
C PRO A 68 21.27 5.46 -26.03
N GLY A 69 21.03 6.17 -27.15
CA GLY A 69 20.85 5.55 -28.46
C GLY A 69 19.41 5.27 -28.84
N GLY A 70 18.43 5.60 -27.96
CA GLY A 70 16.98 5.53 -28.27
C GLY A 70 16.36 4.15 -28.08
N ALA A 71 17.08 3.18 -27.53
CA ALA A 71 16.53 1.87 -27.21
C ALA A 71 15.50 1.99 -26.07
N VAL A 72 14.34 1.35 -26.26
CA VAL A 72 13.33 1.15 -25.24
C VAL A 72 13.35 -0.33 -24.89
N GLU A 73 13.35 -0.67 -23.63
CA GLU A 73 13.27 -2.07 -23.22
C GLU A 73 11.88 -2.62 -23.60
N VAL A 74 11.87 -3.64 -24.45
CA VAL A 74 10.64 -4.31 -24.87
C VAL A 74 10.54 -5.62 -24.08
N PRO A 75 9.43 -5.87 -23.36
CA PRO A 75 9.23 -7.16 -22.71
C PRO A 75 9.39 -8.31 -23.70
N GLY A 76 10.12 -9.37 -23.33
CA GLY A 76 10.34 -10.53 -24.19
C GLY A 76 9.02 -11.11 -24.72
N ASP A 77 8.94 -11.35 -26.03
CA ASP A 77 7.80 -12.02 -26.62
C ASP A 77 7.70 -13.45 -26.10
N PRO A 78 6.48 -13.94 -25.86
CA PRO A 78 6.29 -15.36 -25.53
C PRO A 78 6.84 -16.21 -26.69
N PRO A 79 7.49 -17.36 -26.40
CA PRO A 79 7.96 -18.26 -27.44
C PRO A 79 6.78 -18.62 -28.36
N PRO A 80 7.01 -18.75 -29.68
CA PRO A 80 5.95 -19.16 -30.61
C PRO A 80 5.35 -20.49 -30.12
N PRO A 81 4.03 -20.70 -30.27
CA PRO A 81 3.42 -21.97 -29.91
C PRO A 81 4.18 -23.09 -30.59
N ALA A 82 4.53 -24.13 -29.85
CA ALA A 82 5.20 -25.31 -30.41
C ALA A 82 4.33 -25.80 -31.58
N THR A 83 4.86 -25.75 -32.78
CA THR A 83 4.22 -26.36 -33.93
C THR A 83 4.03 -27.83 -33.61
N ALA A 84 2.78 -28.27 -33.52
CA ALA A 84 2.46 -29.66 -33.37
C ALA A 84 3.17 -30.42 -34.52
N HIS A 85 4.14 -31.25 -34.15
CA HIS A 85 4.70 -32.18 -35.11
C HIS A 85 3.54 -33.02 -35.64
N PRO A 86 3.42 -33.21 -36.97
CA PRO A 86 2.44 -34.13 -37.52
C PRO A 86 2.73 -35.49 -36.91
N SER A 87 1.73 -36.06 -36.25
CA SER A 87 1.78 -37.45 -35.77
C SER A 87 1.92 -38.36 -36.97
N ASP A 88 3.12 -38.90 -37.20
CA ASP A 88 3.33 -40.01 -38.08
C ASP A 88 2.60 -41.23 -37.51
N HIS A 89 1.48 -41.54 -38.14
CA HIS A 89 0.80 -42.84 -38.00
C HIS A 89 1.71 -43.91 -38.60
N HIS A 90 2.52 -44.58 -37.81
CA HIS A 90 3.09 -45.85 -38.16
C HIS A 90 2.28 -47.01 -37.57
N SER A 91 1.60 -47.69 -38.47
CA SER A 91 0.94 -48.95 -38.30
C SER A 91 1.87 -49.99 -37.67
N ALA A 92 1.34 -50.77 -36.75
CA ALA A 92 1.95 -51.98 -36.26
C ALA A 92 2.21 -52.99 -37.38
N ASP A 93 3.40 -53.52 -37.45
CA ASP A 93 3.73 -54.94 -37.60
C ASP A 93 5.22 -55.12 -37.91
N ARG A 94 5.91 -55.86 -37.08
CA ARG A 94 6.75 -57.03 -37.32
C ARG A 94 7.85 -57.25 -36.34
N LEU A 95 7.85 -58.47 -35.91
CA LEU A 95 8.70 -59.24 -35.04
C LEU A 95 10.20 -59.26 -35.37
N GLU A 96 11.02 -59.31 -34.29
CA GLU A 96 12.24 -60.07 -34.04
C GLU A 96 13.51 -59.89 -34.91
N SER A 97 14.60 -59.49 -34.29
CA SER A 97 15.76 -60.32 -33.94
C SER A 97 17.01 -59.48 -33.51
N PRO A 98 18.07 -60.10 -32.91
CA PRO A 98 18.80 -59.50 -31.79
C PRO A 98 20.16 -58.85 -32.15
N HIS A 99 20.68 -58.13 -31.17
CA HIS A 99 21.90 -57.29 -31.12
C HIS A 99 23.25 -57.90 -31.49
N PRO A 100 24.23 -57.01 -31.77
CA PRO A 100 25.44 -57.02 -30.94
C PRO A 100 25.85 -55.61 -30.40
N PRO A 101 26.78 -55.57 -29.42
CA PRO A 101 27.01 -54.44 -28.56
C PRO A 101 27.96 -53.41 -29.17
N HIS A 102 27.64 -52.12 -29.10
CA HIS A 102 28.54 -51.02 -29.49
C HIS A 102 29.21 -50.37 -28.28
N GLN A 103 30.52 -50.33 -28.43
CA GLN A 103 31.49 -49.70 -27.50
C GLN A 103 31.33 -48.18 -27.42
N HIS A 104 31.40 -47.68 -26.20
CA HIS A 104 31.47 -46.25 -25.92
C HIS A 104 32.86 -45.70 -26.27
N HIS A 105 32.97 -44.83 -27.28
CA HIS A 105 34.08 -43.93 -27.45
C HIS A 105 33.75 -42.57 -26.88
N HIS A 106 34.45 -42.19 -25.80
CA HIS A 106 34.48 -40.81 -25.30
C HIS A 106 35.38 -39.98 -26.22
N SER A 107 34.79 -39.12 -27.07
CA SER A 107 35.50 -38.04 -27.71
C SER A 107 35.31 -36.76 -26.91
N ARG A 108 36.38 -36.29 -26.27
CA ARG A 108 36.47 -34.93 -25.72
C ARG A 108 36.52 -33.95 -26.91
N VAL A 109 35.48 -33.17 -27.09
CA VAL A 109 35.55 -32.00 -27.98
C VAL A 109 35.85 -30.79 -27.10
N HIS A 110 37.01 -30.19 -27.39
CA HIS A 110 37.43 -28.92 -26.77
C HIS A 110 36.46 -27.82 -27.18
N GLY A 111 35.98 -27.05 -26.17
CA GLY A 111 35.10 -25.91 -26.39
C GLY A 111 35.76 -24.81 -27.20
N GLU A 112 35.11 -24.39 -28.24
CA GLU A 112 35.40 -23.12 -28.88
C GLU A 112 34.81 -21.97 -28.03
N PRO A 113 35.51 -20.80 -27.98
CA PRO A 113 35.01 -19.67 -27.24
C PRO A 113 33.80 -19.09 -27.97
N HIS A 114 32.64 -19.11 -27.32
CA HIS A 114 31.45 -18.42 -27.81
C HIS A 114 31.76 -16.94 -27.97
N ALA A 115 31.69 -16.47 -29.23
CA ALA A 115 31.75 -15.06 -29.56
C ALA A 115 30.61 -14.32 -28.84
N HIS A 116 30.97 -13.40 -27.98
CA HIS A 116 30.05 -12.47 -27.36
C HIS A 116 29.42 -11.59 -28.44
N GLY A 117 28.10 -11.62 -28.56
CA GLY A 117 27.32 -10.70 -29.37
C GLY A 117 27.50 -9.23 -28.92
N PRO A 118 26.98 -8.25 -29.65
CA PRO A 118 27.31 -6.84 -29.47
C PRO A 118 26.94 -6.33 -28.07
N ALA A 119 27.83 -5.50 -27.53
CA ALA A 119 27.85 -4.83 -26.25
C ALA A 119 26.48 -4.63 -25.56
N HIS A 120 26.17 -5.46 -24.60
CA HIS A 120 25.17 -5.17 -23.58
C HIS A 120 25.68 -4.01 -22.73
N GLY A 121 24.81 -3.02 -22.45
CA GLY A 121 25.08 -1.90 -21.56
C GLY A 121 25.67 -2.39 -20.23
N SER A 122 26.53 -1.58 -19.61
CA SER A 122 27.24 -1.93 -18.39
C SER A 122 26.29 -2.46 -17.32
N HIS A 123 26.41 -3.73 -16.96
CA HIS A 123 25.70 -4.34 -15.85
C HIS A 123 26.03 -3.54 -14.58
N ARG A 124 25.03 -2.98 -13.92
CA ARG A 124 25.20 -2.32 -12.63
C ARG A 124 24.67 -3.23 -11.53
N HIS A 125 25.40 -3.29 -10.44
CA HIS A 125 24.97 -4.04 -9.26
C HIS A 125 23.90 -3.26 -8.50
N VAL A 126 23.05 -3.97 -7.77
CA VAL A 126 22.01 -3.37 -6.94
C VAL A 126 22.59 -2.37 -5.94
N GLY A 127 23.78 -2.67 -5.38
CA GLY A 127 24.49 -1.74 -4.51
C GLY A 127 24.84 -0.40 -5.16
N ASP A 128 25.21 -0.39 -6.45
CA ASP A 128 25.48 0.85 -7.20
C ASP A 128 24.22 1.68 -7.38
N LEU A 129 23.08 1.04 -7.67
CA LEU A 129 21.77 1.72 -7.83
C LEU A 129 21.31 2.32 -6.51
N ILE A 130 21.46 1.59 -5.41
CA ILE A 130 21.17 2.12 -4.06
C ILE A 130 22.05 3.35 -3.77
N ALA A 131 23.34 3.30 -4.06
CA ALA A 131 24.23 4.43 -3.87
C ALA A 131 23.85 5.65 -4.75
N MET A 132 23.29 5.44 -5.95
CA MET A 132 22.73 6.52 -6.78
C MET A 132 21.50 7.16 -6.12
N VAL A 133 20.57 6.36 -5.62
CA VAL A 133 19.38 6.83 -4.89
C VAL A 133 19.75 7.62 -3.65
N GLU A 134 20.75 7.15 -2.88
CA GLU A 134 21.20 7.82 -1.65
C GLU A 134 21.80 9.21 -1.91
N ARG A 135 22.52 9.37 -3.03
CA ARG A 135 23.14 10.64 -3.44
C ARG A 135 22.21 11.62 -4.13
N ALA A 136 21.09 11.12 -4.68
CA ALA A 136 20.15 11.95 -5.43
C ALA A 136 19.41 12.95 -4.52
N PRO A 137 19.00 14.11 -5.05
CA PRO A 137 18.24 15.11 -4.31
C PRO A 137 16.77 14.70 -4.16
N LEU A 138 16.53 13.67 -3.36
CA LEU A 138 15.22 13.09 -3.08
C LEU A 138 14.80 13.39 -1.64
N SER A 139 13.50 13.44 -1.40
CA SER A 139 12.98 13.54 -0.04
C SER A 139 13.36 12.30 0.80
N PRO A 140 13.41 12.41 2.13
CA PRO A 140 13.66 11.25 2.98
C PRO A 140 12.65 10.12 2.75
N TRP A 141 11.39 10.46 2.52
CA TRP A 141 10.30 9.50 2.28
C TRP A 141 10.50 8.71 0.97
N VAL A 142 10.90 9.39 -0.10
CA VAL A 142 11.18 8.77 -1.41
C VAL A 142 12.43 7.91 -1.32
N ARG A 143 13.52 8.44 -0.76
CA ARG A 143 14.79 7.73 -0.62
C ARG A 143 14.64 6.42 0.14
N GLU A 144 14.02 6.45 1.31
CA GLU A 144 13.83 5.27 2.15
C GLU A 144 13.08 4.14 1.40
N ARG A 145 12.00 4.49 0.71
CA ARG A 145 11.15 3.51 0.01
C ARG A 145 11.78 2.99 -1.27
N ALA A 146 12.47 3.83 -2.01
CA ALA A 146 13.20 3.41 -3.21
C ALA A 146 14.36 2.48 -2.84
N VAL A 147 15.14 2.79 -1.80
CA VAL A 147 16.19 1.90 -1.28
C VAL A 147 15.59 0.58 -0.81
N ARG A 148 14.45 0.60 -0.12
CA ARG A 148 13.75 -0.62 0.29
C ARG A 148 13.34 -1.47 -0.91
N ALA A 149 12.81 -0.87 -1.98
CA ALA A 149 12.42 -1.60 -3.18
C ALA A 149 13.63 -2.27 -3.86
N PHE A 150 14.77 -1.56 -3.96
CA PHE A 150 16.01 -2.14 -4.50
C PHE A 150 16.56 -3.26 -3.64
N ARG A 151 16.53 -3.15 -2.31
CA ARG A 151 16.97 -4.23 -1.41
C ARG A 151 16.12 -5.48 -1.59
N LEU A 152 14.79 -5.33 -1.64
CA LEU A 152 13.87 -6.44 -1.88
C LEU A 152 14.12 -7.12 -3.23
N LEU A 153 14.37 -6.32 -4.28
CA LEU A 153 14.71 -6.82 -5.60
C LEU A 153 16.05 -7.59 -5.57
N GLY A 154 17.08 -7.00 -4.97
CA GLY A 154 18.39 -7.63 -4.81
C GLY A 154 18.34 -8.92 -3.98
N GLU A 155 17.56 -8.94 -2.89
CA GLU A 155 17.34 -10.14 -2.07
C GLU A 155 16.66 -11.26 -2.86
N ALA A 156 15.65 -10.91 -3.68
CA ALA A 156 14.92 -11.88 -4.49
C ALA A 156 15.82 -12.48 -5.58
N GLU A 157 16.52 -11.65 -6.32
CA GLU A 157 17.48 -12.09 -7.34
C GLU A 157 18.67 -12.84 -6.73
N GLY A 158 19.17 -12.36 -5.58
CA GLY A 158 20.24 -13.02 -4.82
C GLY A 158 19.87 -14.44 -4.38
N ARG A 159 18.60 -14.65 -3.96
CA ARG A 159 18.08 -16.01 -3.65
C ARG A 159 18.05 -16.90 -4.88
N VAL A 160 17.71 -16.36 -6.04
CA VAL A 160 17.65 -17.12 -7.31
C VAL A 160 19.06 -17.50 -7.80
N HIS A 161 20.02 -16.56 -7.69
CA HIS A 161 21.37 -16.73 -8.22
C HIS A 161 22.38 -17.29 -7.22
N GLY A 162 22.03 -17.34 -5.93
CA GLY A 162 22.93 -17.79 -4.87
C GLY A 162 24.09 -16.82 -4.59
N VAL A 163 23.86 -15.51 -4.80
CA VAL A 163 24.84 -14.44 -4.56
C VAL A 163 24.32 -13.41 -3.56
N PRO A 164 25.19 -12.64 -2.88
CA PRO A 164 24.76 -11.56 -2.00
C PRO A 164 23.91 -10.52 -2.74
N ALA A 165 22.89 -9.96 -2.08
CA ALA A 165 21.94 -9.02 -2.68
C ALA A 165 22.60 -7.79 -3.33
N ASP A 166 23.63 -7.23 -2.70
CA ASP A 166 24.33 -6.03 -3.19
C ASP A 166 25.22 -6.32 -4.42
N GLU A 167 25.63 -7.58 -4.60
CA GLU A 167 26.47 -8.04 -5.71
C GLU A 167 25.64 -8.53 -6.91
N VAL A 168 24.33 -8.56 -6.79
CA VAL A 168 23.45 -8.94 -7.88
C VAL A 168 23.55 -7.93 -9.02
N ALA A 169 23.84 -8.42 -10.22
CA ALA A 169 23.70 -7.65 -11.44
C ALA A 169 22.27 -7.84 -11.98
N LEU A 170 21.56 -6.76 -12.26
CA LEU A 170 20.22 -6.85 -12.85
C LEU A 170 20.35 -7.21 -14.33
N HIS A 171 20.11 -8.48 -14.65
CA HIS A 171 20.23 -9.03 -16.01
C HIS A 171 18.92 -8.99 -16.78
N GLU A 172 17.79 -9.15 -16.08
CA GLU A 172 16.45 -9.22 -16.68
C GLU A 172 15.72 -7.87 -16.68
N VAL A 173 16.22 -6.94 -15.88
CA VAL A 173 15.71 -5.57 -15.76
C VAL A 173 16.81 -4.64 -16.17
N GLY A 174 16.62 -3.77 -17.15
CA GLY A 174 17.58 -2.72 -17.49
C GLY A 174 17.88 -1.88 -16.26
N ALA A 175 19.13 -1.87 -15.79
CA ALA A 175 19.51 -1.24 -14.52
C ALA A 175 19.07 0.23 -14.43
N MET A 176 19.12 0.95 -15.54
CA MET A 176 18.74 2.36 -15.60
C MET A 176 17.23 2.55 -15.72
N ASP A 177 16.54 1.65 -16.39
CA ASP A 177 15.09 1.61 -16.50
C ASP A 177 14.49 1.35 -15.11
N ALA A 178 14.98 0.32 -14.42
CA ALA A 178 14.58 0.02 -13.04
C ALA A 178 14.82 1.20 -12.07
N LEU A 179 15.92 1.96 -12.28
CA LEU A 179 16.21 3.11 -11.44
C LEU A 179 15.14 4.21 -11.60
N VAL A 180 14.80 4.53 -12.85
CA VAL A 180 13.77 5.53 -13.16
C VAL A 180 12.41 5.04 -12.71
N ASP A 181 12.08 3.77 -12.96
CA ASP A 181 10.81 3.16 -12.60
C ASP A 181 10.58 3.15 -11.09
N ILE A 182 11.55 2.67 -10.32
CA ILE A 182 11.41 2.54 -8.87
C ILE A 182 11.36 3.92 -8.20
N VAL A 183 12.33 4.79 -8.49
CA VAL A 183 12.37 6.12 -7.87
C VAL A 183 11.18 6.96 -8.33
N GLY A 184 10.87 6.92 -9.63
CA GLY A 184 9.73 7.63 -10.19
C GLY A 184 8.40 7.17 -9.59
N ALA A 185 8.18 5.85 -9.45
CA ALA A 185 6.94 5.35 -8.83
C ALA A 185 6.76 5.86 -7.40
N VAL A 186 7.82 5.81 -6.59
CA VAL A 186 7.76 6.31 -5.20
C VAL A 186 7.52 7.82 -5.17
N GLU A 187 8.29 8.58 -5.93
CA GLU A 187 8.16 10.05 -5.98
C GLU A 187 6.81 10.48 -6.55
N GLY A 188 6.24 9.73 -7.51
CA GLY A 188 4.93 10.00 -8.09
C GLY A 188 3.80 9.94 -7.07
N PHE A 189 3.85 9.04 -6.11
CA PHE A 189 2.91 9.04 -4.99
C PHE A 189 3.08 10.27 -4.08
N GLU A 190 4.31 10.69 -3.84
CA GLU A 190 4.58 11.93 -3.10
C GLU A 190 4.03 13.16 -3.84
N GLN A 191 4.17 13.24 -5.17
CA GLN A 191 3.60 14.32 -6.01
C GLN A 191 2.07 14.37 -5.90
N LEU A 192 1.41 13.23 -5.70
CA LEU A 192 -0.04 13.15 -5.49
C LEU A 192 -0.46 13.39 -4.02
N GLY A 193 0.49 13.56 -3.10
CA GLY A 193 0.23 13.68 -1.67
C GLY A 193 -0.29 12.39 -1.04
N ILE A 194 -0.01 11.23 -1.62
CA ILE A 194 -0.49 9.92 -1.16
C ILE A 194 0.65 9.15 -0.50
N SER A 195 0.50 8.86 0.78
CA SER A 195 1.48 8.11 1.56
C SER A 195 1.05 6.67 1.88
N THR A 196 -0.26 6.38 1.79
CA THR A 196 -0.85 5.07 2.08
C THR A 196 -1.31 4.42 0.78
N ILE A 197 -0.83 3.21 0.51
CA ILE A 197 -1.07 2.49 -0.74
C ILE A 197 -1.53 1.09 -0.38
N TYR A 198 -2.60 0.63 -1.02
CA TYR A 198 -3.13 -0.72 -0.95
C TYR A 198 -3.10 -1.38 -2.33
N HIS A 199 -3.25 -2.70 -2.38
CA HIS A 199 -3.41 -3.41 -3.65
C HIS A 199 -4.50 -4.47 -3.58
N ARG A 200 -5.05 -4.80 -4.74
CA ARG A 200 -5.91 -5.96 -4.94
C ARG A 200 -5.07 -7.20 -5.28
N PRO A 201 -5.66 -8.40 -5.33
CA PRO A 201 -4.96 -9.61 -5.75
C PRO A 201 -4.19 -9.41 -7.06
N VAL A 202 -2.99 -9.97 -7.15
CA VAL A 202 -2.00 -9.69 -8.20
C VAL A 202 -2.10 -10.72 -9.32
N ALA A 203 -2.33 -10.29 -10.56
CA ALA A 203 -2.22 -11.17 -11.72
C ALA A 203 -0.74 -11.40 -12.07
N VAL A 204 -0.30 -12.64 -12.11
CA VAL A 204 1.08 -13.01 -12.44
C VAL A 204 1.30 -13.28 -13.93
N GLY A 205 0.23 -13.61 -14.65
CA GLY A 205 0.27 -14.07 -16.02
C GLY A 205 0.32 -15.60 -16.15
N SER A 206 0.63 -16.11 -17.33
CA SER A 206 0.64 -17.55 -17.59
C SER A 206 1.56 -17.94 -18.73
N GLY A 207 1.91 -19.24 -18.81
CA GLY A 207 2.75 -19.78 -19.87
C GLY A 207 4.24 -19.60 -19.61
N TRP A 208 4.99 -19.27 -20.65
CA TRP A 208 6.45 -19.20 -20.65
C TRP A 208 6.93 -17.87 -21.21
N ILE A 209 8.06 -17.40 -20.71
CA ILE A 209 8.80 -16.25 -21.23
C ILE A 209 10.20 -16.67 -21.61
N ARG A 210 10.82 -15.90 -22.52
CA ARG A 210 12.24 -16.03 -22.82
C ARG A 210 12.98 -14.90 -22.11
N ALA A 211 13.87 -15.28 -21.20
CA ALA A 211 14.69 -14.38 -20.40
C ALA A 211 16.18 -14.65 -20.62
N ALA A 212 17.05 -13.94 -19.93
CA ALA A 212 18.52 -14.13 -20.03
C ALA A 212 18.94 -15.58 -19.73
N HIS A 213 18.20 -16.27 -18.88
CA HIS A 213 18.43 -17.68 -18.48
C HIS A 213 17.72 -18.71 -19.35
N GLY A 214 17.17 -18.30 -20.50
CA GLY A 214 16.44 -19.18 -21.42
C GLY A 214 14.92 -19.11 -21.22
N ALA A 215 14.22 -20.22 -21.55
CA ALA A 215 12.77 -20.29 -21.37
C ALA A 215 12.41 -20.58 -19.92
N MET A 216 11.58 -19.74 -19.32
CA MET A 216 11.12 -19.87 -17.93
C MET A 216 9.60 -19.84 -17.84
N SER A 217 9.03 -20.57 -16.87
CA SER A 217 7.60 -20.49 -16.57
C SER A 217 7.26 -19.18 -15.85
N VAL A 218 6.05 -18.68 -16.06
CA VAL A 218 5.51 -17.51 -15.36
C VAL A 218 4.84 -17.94 -14.04
N PRO A 219 5.05 -17.21 -12.92
CA PRO A 219 5.91 -16.03 -12.78
C PRO A 219 7.40 -16.35 -12.81
N ALA A 220 8.25 -15.39 -13.23
CA ALA A 220 9.69 -15.52 -13.15
C ALA A 220 10.15 -15.77 -11.70
N PRO A 221 11.27 -16.48 -11.46
CA PRO A 221 11.69 -16.89 -10.11
C PRO A 221 11.79 -15.73 -9.11
N ALA A 222 12.39 -14.61 -9.48
CA ALA A 222 12.49 -13.44 -8.61
C ALA A 222 11.12 -12.82 -8.30
N THR A 223 10.23 -12.76 -9.31
CA THR A 223 8.84 -12.31 -9.10
C THR A 223 8.11 -13.23 -8.11
N ALA A 224 8.28 -14.55 -8.22
CA ALA A 224 7.67 -15.51 -7.29
C ALA A 224 8.14 -15.28 -5.84
N VAL A 225 9.43 -15.02 -5.63
CA VAL A 225 10.00 -14.69 -4.31
C VAL A 225 9.41 -13.38 -3.77
N LEU A 226 9.30 -12.35 -4.60
CA LEU A 226 8.76 -11.05 -4.20
C LEU A 226 7.28 -11.11 -3.83
N LEU A 227 6.52 -12.01 -4.45
CA LEU A 227 5.08 -12.18 -4.20
C LEU A 227 4.76 -13.16 -3.05
N GLU A 228 5.76 -13.74 -2.37
CA GLU A 228 5.52 -14.62 -1.21
C GLU A 228 4.58 -13.96 -0.19
N GLY A 229 3.46 -14.61 0.13
CA GLY A 229 2.46 -14.14 1.10
C GLY A 229 1.47 -13.09 0.55
N MET A 230 1.56 -12.70 -0.71
CA MET A 230 0.56 -11.85 -1.36
C MET A 230 -0.56 -12.70 -1.96
N GLU A 231 -1.77 -12.14 -2.02
CA GLU A 231 -2.90 -12.78 -2.69
C GLU A 231 -2.73 -12.69 -4.21
N ILE A 232 -2.79 -13.85 -4.87
CA ILE A 232 -2.66 -13.95 -6.33
C ILE A 232 -4.07 -13.98 -6.94
N ALA A 233 -4.27 -13.16 -7.96
CA ALA A 233 -5.51 -13.14 -8.72
C ALA A 233 -5.69 -14.46 -9.51
N PRO A 234 -6.94 -14.89 -9.77
CA PRO A 234 -7.20 -15.97 -10.69
C PRO A 234 -6.54 -15.69 -12.05
N ASN A 235 -6.06 -16.75 -12.73
CA ASN A 235 -5.46 -16.62 -14.05
C ASN A 235 -6.43 -15.92 -15.01
N GLY A 236 -6.08 -14.69 -15.38
CA GLY A 236 -6.77 -13.93 -16.40
C GLY A 236 -6.28 -14.32 -17.82
N PRO A 237 -6.67 -13.56 -18.83
CA PRO A 237 -6.28 -13.82 -20.24
C PRO A 237 -4.81 -13.48 -20.53
N VAL A 238 -4.02 -13.11 -19.52
CA VAL A 238 -2.65 -12.61 -19.70
C VAL A 238 -1.70 -13.77 -20.02
N LEU A 239 -1.20 -13.82 -21.26
CA LEU A 239 -0.14 -14.71 -21.69
C LEU A 239 1.23 -14.05 -21.51
N GLY A 240 2.22 -14.82 -21.04
CA GLY A 240 3.51 -14.33 -20.64
C GLY A 240 3.47 -13.63 -19.28
N GLU A 241 4.51 -12.92 -18.93
CA GLU A 241 4.65 -12.21 -17.67
C GLU A 241 3.69 -11.00 -17.59
N ALA A 242 2.85 -10.97 -16.57
CA ALA A 242 1.97 -9.86 -16.25
C ALA A 242 2.58 -8.94 -15.19
N THR A 243 3.17 -9.53 -14.17
CA THR A 243 3.85 -8.81 -13.08
C THR A 243 5.35 -9.03 -13.19
N THR A 244 6.08 -7.93 -13.40
CA THR A 244 7.55 -7.95 -13.51
C THR A 244 8.20 -7.95 -12.12
N PRO A 245 9.50 -8.34 -11.99
CA PRO A 245 10.24 -8.22 -10.74
C PRO A 245 10.21 -6.80 -10.16
N THR A 246 10.38 -5.77 -10.99
CA THR A 246 10.32 -4.35 -10.58
C THR A 246 8.93 -3.99 -10.02
N GLY A 247 7.86 -4.40 -10.72
CA GLY A 247 6.48 -4.17 -10.27
C GLY A 247 6.17 -4.88 -8.95
N ALA A 248 6.61 -6.12 -8.78
CA ALA A 248 6.46 -6.88 -7.55
C ALA A 248 7.25 -6.27 -6.37
N ALA A 249 8.48 -5.80 -6.62
CA ALA A 249 9.30 -5.11 -5.62
C ALA A 249 8.65 -3.79 -5.16
N LEU A 250 8.06 -3.02 -6.09
CA LEU A 250 7.31 -1.81 -5.75
C LEU A 250 6.07 -2.10 -4.92
N LEU A 251 5.28 -3.12 -5.27
CA LEU A 251 4.14 -3.55 -4.45
C LEU A 251 4.58 -3.91 -3.03
N ARG A 252 5.63 -4.72 -2.91
CA ARG A 252 6.12 -5.16 -1.60
C ARG A 252 6.72 -4.04 -0.76
N ALA A 253 7.34 -3.06 -1.40
CA ALA A 253 7.94 -1.91 -0.73
C ALA A 253 6.92 -0.88 -0.26
N LEU A 254 5.85 -0.67 -1.03
CA LEU A 254 4.93 0.46 -0.87
C LEU A 254 3.59 0.08 -0.26
N SER A 255 3.10 -1.13 -0.54
CA SER A 255 1.73 -1.48 -0.17
C SER A 255 1.59 -1.94 1.29
N SER A 256 0.48 -1.53 1.89
CA SER A 256 0.01 -1.96 3.20
C SER A 256 -0.90 -3.22 3.14
N GLY A 257 -0.98 -3.89 1.98
CA GLY A 257 -1.82 -5.06 1.77
C GLY A 257 -3.18 -4.74 1.13
N ALA A 258 -4.21 -5.50 1.49
CA ALA A 258 -5.57 -5.32 0.97
C ALA A 258 -6.19 -4.00 1.44
N PRO A 259 -7.00 -3.34 0.59
CA PRO A 259 -7.69 -2.11 0.98
C PRO A 259 -8.70 -2.37 2.11
N PRO A 260 -9.07 -1.32 2.87
CA PRO A 260 -10.14 -1.41 3.86
C PRO A 260 -11.43 -1.95 3.24
N ALA A 261 -12.26 -2.65 4.03
CA ALA A 261 -13.51 -3.24 3.55
C ALA A 261 -14.49 -2.19 3.00
N ARG A 262 -14.43 -0.95 3.51
CA ARG A 262 -15.30 0.18 3.09
C ARG A 262 -14.45 1.39 2.72
N TRP A 263 -14.61 1.84 1.50
CA TRP A 263 -13.95 3.03 0.98
C TRP A 263 -14.81 3.67 -0.11
N ARG A 264 -14.56 4.94 -0.38
CA ARG A 264 -15.21 5.69 -1.46
C ARG A 264 -14.16 6.09 -2.50
N ALA A 265 -14.44 5.82 -3.76
CA ALA A 265 -13.60 6.31 -4.84
C ALA A 265 -13.72 7.83 -4.94
N VAL A 266 -12.58 8.51 -4.96
CA VAL A 266 -12.47 9.95 -5.19
C VAL A 266 -12.33 10.24 -6.68
N SER A 267 -11.79 9.28 -7.46
CA SER A 267 -11.63 9.38 -8.91
C SER A 267 -12.18 8.15 -9.62
N ALA A 268 -12.48 8.28 -10.90
CA ALA A 268 -12.95 7.17 -11.75
C ALA A 268 -11.89 6.09 -11.99
N GLY A 269 -10.66 6.31 -11.57
CA GLY A 269 -9.50 5.47 -11.82
C GLY A 269 -8.64 6.00 -12.96
N SER A 270 -7.35 5.79 -12.82
CA SER A 270 -6.31 6.21 -13.77
C SER A 270 -5.59 4.98 -14.28
N TRP A 271 -5.23 4.96 -15.56
CA TRP A 271 -4.71 3.78 -16.22
C TRP A 271 -3.30 4.03 -16.76
N GLY A 272 -2.37 3.16 -16.38
CA GLY A 272 -1.00 3.13 -16.92
C GLY A 272 -0.80 1.91 -17.82
N ALA A 273 -0.40 2.15 -19.06
CA ALA A 273 -0.30 1.13 -20.09
C ALA A 273 1.04 0.38 -20.03
N GLY A 274 1.00 -0.94 -20.16
CA GLY A 274 2.19 -1.76 -20.36
C GLY A 274 2.71 -1.70 -21.80
N GLY A 275 3.89 -2.30 -22.04
CA GLY A 275 4.56 -2.31 -23.35
C GLY A 275 3.80 -3.08 -24.41
N ARG A 276 3.15 -4.21 -24.09
CA ARG A 276 2.37 -5.04 -25.01
C ARG A 276 0.94 -4.50 -25.20
N ASN A 277 0.35 -4.75 -26.37
CA ASN A 277 -1.02 -4.37 -26.69
C ASN A 277 -1.81 -5.57 -27.26
N PRO A 278 -2.16 -6.56 -26.45
CA PRO A 278 -2.94 -7.71 -26.89
C PRO A 278 -4.39 -7.31 -27.23
N ALA A 279 -4.98 -7.97 -28.22
CA ALA A 279 -6.34 -7.66 -28.67
C ALA A 279 -7.45 -8.12 -27.70
N GLY A 280 -7.15 -8.98 -26.73
CA GLY A 280 -8.16 -9.64 -25.91
C GLY A 280 -8.41 -9.03 -24.54
N TYR A 281 -7.54 -8.13 -24.07
CA TYR A 281 -7.65 -7.48 -22.76
C TYR A 281 -6.82 -6.19 -22.69
N PRO A 282 -7.21 -5.22 -21.85
CA PRO A 282 -6.44 -4.01 -21.65
C PRO A 282 -5.21 -4.30 -20.79
N ASN A 283 -4.03 -4.34 -21.42
CA ASN A 283 -2.77 -4.46 -20.69
C ASN A 283 -2.42 -3.12 -20.03
N ALA A 284 -3.06 -2.86 -18.90
CA ALA A 284 -2.93 -1.62 -18.14
C ALA A 284 -3.18 -1.85 -16.65
N LEU A 285 -2.38 -1.15 -15.82
CA LEU A 285 -2.59 -1.06 -14.38
C LEU A 285 -3.61 0.03 -14.08
N ARG A 286 -4.58 -0.25 -13.21
CA ARG A 286 -5.50 0.75 -12.71
C ARG A 286 -5.06 1.24 -11.34
N LEU A 287 -5.02 2.56 -11.15
CA LEU A 287 -4.83 3.24 -9.88
C LEU A 287 -6.12 3.98 -9.53
N LEU A 288 -6.65 3.71 -8.36
CA LEU A 288 -7.82 4.38 -7.78
C LEU A 288 -7.34 5.25 -6.62
N VAL A 289 -7.72 6.53 -6.63
CA VAL A 289 -7.61 7.37 -5.43
C VAL A 289 -8.92 7.23 -4.64
N ALA A 290 -8.79 6.89 -3.39
CA ALA A 290 -9.90 6.60 -2.52
C ALA A 290 -9.73 7.29 -1.16
N GLU A 291 -10.83 7.43 -0.44
CA GLU A 291 -10.83 7.85 0.96
C GLU A 291 -11.56 6.80 1.80
N PRO A 292 -11.21 6.64 3.08
CA PRO A 292 -11.98 5.79 3.95
C PRO A 292 -13.41 6.35 4.02
N VAL A 293 -14.39 5.50 3.84
CA VAL A 293 -15.73 5.85 4.29
C VAL A 293 -15.58 6.01 5.78
N ASN A 294 -15.67 7.27 6.26
CA ASN A 294 -15.49 7.56 7.67
C ASN A 294 -16.18 6.49 8.48
N GLU A 295 -15.36 5.64 9.11
CA GLU A 295 -15.79 4.62 10.05
C GLU A 295 -16.35 5.26 11.33
N ALA A 296 -16.78 6.52 11.26
CA ALA A 296 -17.45 7.22 12.36
C ALA A 296 -18.67 6.45 12.88
N GLY A 297 -18.94 5.29 12.31
CA GLY A 297 -20.03 4.41 12.67
C GLY A 297 -19.64 2.97 12.98
N GLU A 298 -18.44 2.49 12.71
CA GLU A 298 -18.08 1.10 13.00
C GLU A 298 -17.01 1.00 14.09
N VAL A 299 -17.22 0.09 15.02
CA VAL A 299 -16.21 -0.34 16.00
C VAL A 299 -16.18 -1.86 16.06
N THR A 300 -15.02 -2.40 16.40
CA THR A 300 -14.89 -3.83 16.70
C THR A 300 -14.95 -4.01 18.21
N ILE A 301 -15.83 -4.89 18.64
CA ILE A 301 -15.91 -5.35 20.01
C ILE A 301 -15.13 -6.65 20.10
N LEU A 302 -14.10 -6.66 20.95
CA LEU A 302 -13.32 -7.85 21.28
C LEU A 302 -13.71 -8.29 22.68
N SER A 303 -14.10 -9.54 22.87
CA SER A 303 -14.48 -10.03 24.20
C SER A 303 -13.85 -11.37 24.53
N THR A 304 -13.44 -11.52 25.79
CA THR A 304 -12.91 -12.77 26.33
C THR A 304 -13.37 -12.97 27.77
N ASP A 305 -13.34 -14.23 28.21
CA ASP A 305 -13.69 -14.64 29.60
C ASP A 305 -12.46 -15.27 30.23
N LEU A 306 -12.12 -14.83 31.44
CA LEU A 306 -10.93 -15.21 32.20
C LEU A 306 -11.37 -15.81 33.54
N ASP A 307 -11.10 -17.10 33.81
CA ASP A 307 -11.43 -17.81 35.07
C ASP A 307 -10.22 -18.16 35.92
N ASP A 308 -9.03 -17.77 35.46
CA ASP A 308 -7.75 -18.09 36.08
C ASP A 308 -6.80 -16.88 36.18
N LEU A 309 -7.25 -15.66 35.85
CA LEU A 309 -6.47 -14.43 36.00
C LEU A 309 -6.68 -13.83 37.40
N SER A 310 -5.60 -13.59 38.14
CA SER A 310 -5.68 -12.84 39.39
C SER A 310 -6.13 -11.39 39.15
N PRO A 311 -7.04 -10.84 39.99
CA PRO A 311 -7.55 -9.47 39.82
C PRO A 311 -6.48 -8.39 39.74
N GLU A 312 -5.34 -8.59 40.38
CA GLU A 312 -4.21 -7.65 40.39
C GLU A 312 -3.59 -7.43 39.00
N TYR A 313 -3.80 -8.36 38.06
CA TYR A 313 -3.33 -8.23 36.69
C TYR A 313 -4.31 -7.54 35.74
N LEU A 314 -5.50 -7.15 36.21
CA LEU A 314 -6.49 -6.46 35.38
C LEU A 314 -6.06 -5.04 35.00
N ASP A 315 -5.45 -4.30 35.91
CA ASP A 315 -4.95 -2.96 35.61
C ASP A 315 -3.78 -2.97 34.64
N PRO A 316 -2.72 -3.79 34.83
CA PRO A 316 -1.69 -3.98 33.79
C PRO A 316 -2.24 -4.40 32.42
N LEU A 317 -3.24 -5.28 32.39
CA LEU A 317 -3.92 -5.66 31.14
C LEU A 317 -4.60 -4.44 30.48
N ARG A 318 -5.35 -3.64 31.25
CA ARG A 318 -6.00 -2.43 30.72
C ARG A 318 -5.01 -1.42 30.16
N GLU A 319 -3.89 -1.20 30.83
CA GLU A 319 -2.82 -0.34 30.36
C GLU A 319 -2.24 -0.83 29.02
N ALA A 320 -1.98 -2.13 28.91
CA ALA A 320 -1.49 -2.74 27.68
C ALA A 320 -2.51 -2.62 26.51
N LEU A 321 -3.79 -2.78 26.80
CA LEU A 321 -4.86 -2.62 25.81
C LEU A 321 -5.00 -1.17 25.33
N VAL A 322 -4.90 -0.20 26.23
CA VAL A 322 -4.88 1.23 25.88
C VAL A 322 -3.66 1.55 25.01
N ALA A 323 -2.48 1.05 25.38
CA ALA A 323 -1.27 1.21 24.56
C ALA A 323 -1.39 0.55 23.19
N ALA A 324 -2.18 -0.54 23.06
CA ALA A 324 -2.50 -1.20 21.80
C ALA A 324 -3.58 -0.48 20.97
N GLY A 325 -4.17 0.63 21.47
CA GLY A 325 -5.15 1.43 20.74
C GLY A 325 -6.61 1.15 21.11
N ALA A 326 -6.89 0.54 22.27
CA ALA A 326 -8.25 0.38 22.74
C ALA A 326 -8.94 1.75 22.95
N LEU A 327 -10.14 1.90 22.42
CA LEU A 327 -10.98 3.08 22.62
C LEU A 327 -11.64 3.08 24.01
N ASP A 328 -12.01 1.89 24.46
CA ASP A 328 -12.59 1.64 25.78
C ASP A 328 -12.31 0.20 26.19
N THR A 329 -12.18 -0.04 27.50
CA THR A 329 -12.02 -1.37 28.08
C THR A 329 -12.92 -1.50 29.29
N GLN A 330 -13.82 -2.45 29.24
CA GLN A 330 -14.77 -2.76 30.29
C GLN A 330 -14.48 -4.13 30.88
N VAL A 331 -14.64 -4.26 32.20
CA VAL A 331 -14.41 -5.51 32.92
C VAL A 331 -15.61 -5.77 33.81
N TRP A 332 -16.20 -6.95 33.68
CA TRP A 332 -17.29 -7.43 34.56
C TRP A 332 -16.84 -8.68 35.31
N THR A 333 -17.27 -8.77 36.58
CA THR A 333 -17.23 -10.07 37.26
C THR A 333 -18.31 -10.96 36.71
N THR A 334 -17.98 -12.22 36.47
CA THR A 334 -18.89 -13.21 35.91
C THR A 334 -18.77 -14.55 36.63
N GLN A 335 -19.85 -15.31 36.63
CA GLN A 335 -19.80 -16.70 37.07
C GLN A 335 -19.66 -17.61 35.85
N MET A 336 -18.61 -18.42 35.84
CA MET A 336 -18.29 -19.31 34.75
C MET A 336 -18.66 -20.77 35.08
N LYS A 337 -18.46 -21.66 34.09
CA LYS A 337 -18.72 -23.10 34.26
C LYS A 337 -18.08 -23.66 35.52
N LYS A 338 -18.72 -24.65 36.13
CA LYS A 338 -18.31 -25.27 37.42
C LYS A 338 -18.33 -24.32 38.61
N GLY A 339 -19.10 -23.22 38.55
CA GLY A 339 -19.24 -22.26 39.65
C GLY A 339 -18.02 -21.36 39.88
N ARG A 340 -17.06 -21.29 38.96
CA ARG A 340 -15.89 -20.44 39.11
C ARG A 340 -16.25 -18.97 38.93
N ALA A 341 -15.71 -18.13 39.80
CA ALA A 341 -15.69 -16.68 39.57
C ALA A 341 -14.66 -16.35 38.49
N GLY A 342 -14.97 -15.38 37.66
CA GLY A 342 -14.06 -14.93 36.60
C GLY A 342 -14.37 -13.51 36.15
N PHE A 343 -13.70 -13.08 35.12
CA PHE A 343 -13.86 -11.76 34.53
C PHE A 343 -14.19 -11.89 33.06
N ARG A 344 -15.19 -11.12 32.60
CA ARG A 344 -15.35 -10.80 31.18
C ARG A 344 -14.66 -9.50 30.91
N VAL A 345 -13.75 -9.52 29.94
CA VAL A 345 -13.09 -8.32 29.42
C VAL A 345 -13.67 -8.05 28.04
N GLU A 346 -14.15 -6.83 27.83
CA GLU A 346 -14.63 -6.36 26.55
C GLU A 346 -13.88 -5.07 26.16
N VAL A 347 -13.39 -5.04 24.93
CA VAL A 347 -12.59 -3.95 24.39
C VAL A 347 -13.26 -3.42 23.16
N THR A 348 -13.55 -2.12 23.15
CA THR A 348 -14.00 -1.41 21.97
C THR A 348 -12.77 -0.86 21.24
N ALA A 349 -12.67 -1.11 19.95
CA ALA A 349 -11.54 -0.71 19.13
C ALA A 349 -11.98 -0.19 17.76
N MET A 350 -11.11 0.58 17.10
CA MET A 350 -11.26 0.75 15.65
C MET A 350 -10.96 -0.58 14.95
N PRO A 351 -11.65 -0.90 13.83
CA PRO A 351 -11.39 -2.16 13.09
C PRO A 351 -9.92 -2.35 12.73
N ALA A 352 -9.21 -1.28 12.38
CA ALA A 352 -7.78 -1.31 12.06
C ALA A 352 -6.86 -1.71 13.22
N ASP A 353 -7.31 -1.50 14.46
CA ASP A 353 -6.51 -1.80 15.67
C ASP A 353 -6.85 -3.17 16.27
N ALA A 354 -7.89 -3.83 15.78
CA ALA A 354 -8.43 -5.05 16.37
C ALA A 354 -7.40 -6.20 16.45
N ASP A 355 -6.53 -6.37 15.46
CA ASP A 355 -5.49 -7.41 15.46
C ASP A 355 -4.42 -7.12 16.51
N ARG A 356 -3.98 -5.86 16.63
CA ARG A 356 -2.98 -5.45 17.62
C ARG A 356 -3.51 -5.65 19.04
N ILE A 357 -4.77 -5.32 19.28
CA ILE A 357 -5.45 -5.53 20.55
C ILE A 357 -5.65 -7.02 20.84
N THR A 358 -5.97 -7.83 19.85
CA THR A 358 -6.06 -9.29 20.00
C THR A 358 -4.71 -9.87 20.45
N ILE A 359 -3.60 -9.44 19.87
CA ILE A 359 -2.25 -9.84 20.28
C ILE A 359 -1.97 -9.40 21.72
N ALA A 360 -2.38 -8.18 22.11
CA ALA A 360 -2.21 -7.70 23.48
C ALA A 360 -3.02 -8.52 24.48
N LEU A 361 -4.26 -8.91 24.16
CA LEU A 361 -5.08 -9.81 24.98
C LEU A 361 -4.38 -11.16 25.21
N PHE A 362 -3.86 -11.79 24.15
CA PHE A 362 -3.12 -13.06 24.29
C PHE A 362 -1.83 -12.93 25.07
N ARG A 363 -1.15 -11.80 24.99
CA ARG A 363 0.15 -11.59 25.67
C ARG A 363 -0.01 -11.26 27.16
N HIS A 364 -1.05 -10.49 27.52
CA HIS A 364 -1.20 -9.91 28.85
C HIS A 364 -2.35 -10.53 29.67
N SER A 365 -2.96 -11.61 29.18
CA SER A 365 -3.94 -12.40 29.92
C SER A 365 -3.74 -13.89 29.73
N THR A 366 -4.55 -14.68 30.40
CA THR A 366 -4.55 -16.16 30.31
C THR A 366 -5.50 -16.67 29.22
N THR A 367 -6.11 -15.77 28.45
CA THR A 367 -7.10 -16.19 27.44
C THR A 367 -6.53 -17.06 26.35
N ALA A 368 -7.26 -18.09 25.98
CA ALA A 368 -6.97 -18.94 24.81
C ALA A 368 -7.80 -18.56 23.58
N GLY A 369 -8.73 -17.60 23.69
CA GLY A 369 -9.58 -17.21 22.57
C GLY A 369 -10.29 -15.89 22.79
N VAL A 370 -10.37 -15.09 21.70
CA VAL A 370 -11.02 -13.78 21.68
C VAL A 370 -12.16 -13.81 20.67
N ARG A 371 -13.35 -13.41 21.08
CA ARG A 371 -14.50 -13.19 20.17
C ARG A 371 -14.41 -11.80 19.59
N ARG A 372 -14.68 -11.67 18.29
CA ARG A 372 -14.66 -10.39 17.56
C ARG A 372 -15.99 -10.18 16.86
N VAL A 373 -16.59 -9.01 17.06
CA VAL A 373 -17.82 -8.60 16.38
C VAL A 373 -17.66 -7.15 15.95
N THR A 374 -17.83 -6.87 14.67
CA THR A 374 -17.92 -5.49 14.17
C THR A 374 -19.34 -5.01 14.27
N VAL A 375 -19.55 -3.86 14.89
CA VAL A 375 -20.87 -3.26 15.12
C VAL A 375 -20.89 -1.82 14.65
N GLU A 376 -22.05 -1.38 14.19
CA GLU A 376 -22.28 0.03 13.89
C GLU A 376 -22.38 0.84 15.19
N ARG A 377 -21.70 1.99 15.23
CA ARG A 377 -21.70 2.92 16.34
C ARG A 377 -22.16 4.29 15.88
N VAL A 378 -23.34 4.70 16.28
CA VAL A 378 -23.83 6.05 16.02
C VAL A 378 -23.26 7.01 17.06
N THR A 379 -22.58 8.06 16.61
CA THR A 379 -21.99 9.08 17.46
C THR A 379 -22.50 10.47 17.08
N LEU A 380 -22.63 11.35 18.04
CA LEU A 380 -22.89 12.76 17.77
C LEU A 380 -21.67 13.40 17.06
N PRO A 381 -21.88 14.32 16.12
CA PRO A 381 -20.81 15.13 15.57
C PRO A 381 -20.06 15.82 16.71
N ARG A 382 -18.71 15.77 16.65
CA ARG A 382 -17.87 16.31 17.73
C ARG A 382 -16.67 17.05 17.17
N ARG A 383 -16.24 18.08 17.90
CA ARG A 383 -14.99 18.80 17.69
C ARG A 383 -14.31 19.11 19.01
N GLU A 384 -13.04 19.44 19.00
CA GLU A 384 -12.25 19.80 20.16
C GLU A 384 -12.00 21.29 20.19
N LEU A 385 -12.19 21.92 21.36
CA LEU A 385 -11.70 23.24 21.68
C LEU A 385 -10.60 23.13 22.73
N ARG A 386 -9.61 24.00 22.69
CA ARG A 386 -8.58 24.13 23.72
C ARG A 386 -8.77 25.44 24.44
N LEU A 387 -8.96 25.38 25.76
CA LEU A 387 -9.15 26.53 26.60
C LEU A 387 -8.00 26.64 27.61
N GLU A 388 -7.49 27.85 27.79
CA GLU A 388 -6.56 28.10 28.89
C GLU A 388 -7.29 28.04 30.21
N ALA A 389 -6.75 27.32 31.16
CA ALA A 389 -7.22 27.20 32.54
C ALA A 389 -6.31 28.00 33.47
N PRO A 390 -6.80 28.36 34.68
CA PRO A 390 -5.97 28.94 35.75
C PRO A 390 -4.73 28.06 36.01
N GLY A 391 -3.57 28.69 36.15
CA GLY A 391 -2.29 27.99 36.32
C GLY A 391 -1.56 27.69 34.99
N GLY A 392 -2.02 28.23 33.83
CA GLY A 392 -1.34 28.18 32.55
C GLY A 392 -1.43 26.82 31.86
N SER A 393 -2.38 25.98 32.21
CA SER A 393 -2.63 24.68 31.56
C SER A 393 -3.66 24.84 30.43
N ALA A 394 -3.45 24.20 29.29
CA ALA A 394 -4.46 24.09 28.26
C ALA A 394 -5.35 22.86 28.52
N VAL A 395 -6.66 23.07 28.60
CA VAL A 395 -7.65 21.99 28.79
C VAL A 395 -8.41 21.76 27.48
N ARG A 396 -8.43 20.52 27.03
CA ARG A 396 -9.26 20.08 25.90
C ARG A 396 -10.71 19.99 26.32
N VAL A 397 -11.60 20.54 25.49
CA VAL A 397 -13.05 20.48 25.71
C VAL A 397 -13.70 19.90 24.48
N LYS A 398 -14.35 18.75 24.63
CA LYS A 398 -15.18 18.13 23.57
C LYS A 398 -16.47 18.93 23.41
N ILE A 399 -16.73 19.36 22.18
CA ILE A 399 -18.00 19.98 21.79
C ILE A 399 -18.78 18.95 21.00
N LEU A 400 -20.00 18.69 21.43
CA LEU A 400 -20.91 17.69 20.85
C LEU A 400 -22.15 18.40 20.33
N ASP A 401 -22.49 18.16 19.05
CA ASP A 401 -23.71 18.68 18.43
C ASP A 401 -24.83 17.67 18.64
N GLY A 402 -25.63 17.87 19.69
CA GLY A 402 -26.80 17.03 20.00
C GLY A 402 -28.10 17.54 19.38
N PRO A 403 -29.16 16.71 19.37
CA PRO A 403 -30.45 17.10 18.80
C PRO A 403 -31.06 18.31 19.50
N ASP A 404 -30.85 18.47 20.79
CA ASP A 404 -31.42 19.57 21.59
C ASP A 404 -30.44 20.74 21.78
N GLY A 405 -29.27 20.68 21.09
CA GLY A 405 -28.25 21.74 21.15
C GLY A 405 -26.85 21.23 21.44
N VAL A 406 -25.95 22.21 21.63
CA VAL A 406 -24.54 21.94 21.86
C VAL A 406 -24.29 21.55 23.31
N ARG A 407 -23.45 20.55 23.49
CA ARG A 407 -22.90 20.17 24.81
C ARG A 407 -21.39 20.34 24.78
N ALA A 408 -20.84 20.77 25.90
CA ALA A 408 -19.39 20.88 26.09
C ALA A 408 -18.97 19.98 27.26
N LYS A 409 -17.91 19.19 27.06
CA LYS A 409 -17.36 18.29 28.07
C LYS A 409 -15.83 18.47 28.16
N PRO A 410 -15.31 19.11 29.18
CA PRO A 410 -13.87 19.16 29.43
C PRO A 410 -13.29 17.75 29.69
N GLU A 411 -12.09 17.51 29.22
CA GLU A 411 -11.37 16.26 29.44
C GLU A 411 -10.92 16.16 30.90
N TYR A 412 -11.26 15.06 31.56
CA TYR A 412 -11.04 14.89 32.99
C TYR A 412 -9.58 15.02 33.40
N ASP A 413 -8.67 14.38 32.64
CA ASP A 413 -7.24 14.37 33.01
C ASP A 413 -6.63 15.77 32.91
N ASP A 414 -7.01 16.55 31.90
CA ASP A 414 -6.56 17.92 31.71
C ASP A 414 -7.12 18.82 32.83
N VAL A 415 -8.40 18.62 33.20
CA VAL A 415 -9.02 19.35 34.33
C VAL A 415 -8.36 18.98 35.68
N ALA A 416 -8.10 17.69 35.89
CA ALA A 416 -7.45 17.24 37.13
C ALA A 416 -6.03 17.82 37.28
N GLU A 417 -5.28 17.90 36.17
CA GLU A 417 -3.96 18.53 36.15
C GLU A 417 -4.06 20.04 36.42
N ALA A 418 -4.98 20.73 35.75
CA ALA A 418 -5.21 22.17 35.99
C ALA A 418 -5.68 22.46 37.43
N ALA A 419 -6.52 21.59 37.98
CA ALA A 419 -6.98 21.69 39.35
C ALA A 419 -5.82 21.56 40.36
N ARG A 420 -4.94 20.57 40.15
CA ARG A 420 -3.72 20.41 40.98
C ARG A 420 -2.83 21.64 40.94
N ARG A 421 -2.62 22.21 39.77
CA ARG A 421 -1.77 23.42 39.58
C ARG A 421 -2.36 24.69 40.15
N SER A 422 -3.68 24.85 40.05
CA SER A 422 -4.36 26.06 40.51
C SER A 422 -4.83 25.99 41.96
N GLY A 423 -4.77 24.82 42.60
CA GLY A 423 -5.31 24.60 43.96
C GLY A 423 -6.85 24.66 44.02
N ARG A 424 -7.55 24.63 42.89
CA ARG A 424 -9.01 24.75 42.79
C ARG A 424 -9.67 23.36 42.72
N PRO A 425 -10.92 23.22 43.24
CA PRO A 425 -11.67 21.99 43.06
C PRO A 425 -11.91 21.66 41.58
N ALA A 426 -11.61 20.41 41.15
CA ALA A 426 -11.70 19.98 39.77
C ALA A 426 -13.11 20.15 39.16
N HIS A 427 -14.17 19.89 39.98
CA HIS A 427 -15.56 19.99 39.51
C HIS A 427 -16.00 21.45 39.24
N GLU A 428 -15.49 22.42 40.02
CA GLU A 428 -15.75 23.84 39.80
C GLU A 428 -15.06 24.32 38.50
N LEU A 429 -13.80 23.93 38.35
CA LEU A 429 -13.01 24.26 37.15
C LEU A 429 -13.63 23.63 35.91
N ALA A 430 -14.09 22.38 35.97
CA ALA A 430 -14.79 21.72 34.86
C ALA A 430 -16.03 22.50 34.46
N ARG A 431 -16.84 22.95 35.40
CA ARG A 431 -18.07 23.70 35.16
C ARG A 431 -17.79 25.09 34.53
N GLU A 432 -16.76 25.78 35.01
CA GLU A 432 -16.33 27.05 34.46
C GLU A 432 -15.88 26.90 33.00
N LEU A 433 -15.02 25.93 32.70
CA LEU A 433 -14.53 25.64 31.36
C LEU A 433 -15.65 25.19 30.40
N GLN A 434 -16.59 24.40 30.91
CA GLN A 434 -17.81 24.03 30.16
C GLN A 434 -18.62 25.25 29.73
N ASN A 435 -18.94 26.14 30.68
CA ASN A 435 -19.70 27.35 30.38
C ASN A 435 -18.98 28.28 29.40
N ARG A 436 -17.68 28.44 29.58
CA ARG A 436 -16.84 29.25 28.69
C ARG A 436 -16.78 28.68 27.28
N ALA A 437 -16.68 27.37 27.14
CA ALA A 437 -16.74 26.69 25.85
C ALA A 437 -18.09 26.89 25.14
N LEU A 438 -19.20 26.75 25.87
CA LEU A 438 -20.54 26.97 25.32
C LEU A 438 -20.75 28.40 24.85
N SER A 439 -20.24 29.38 25.61
CA SER A 439 -20.30 30.81 25.22
C SER A 439 -19.51 31.10 23.93
N LEU A 440 -18.32 30.52 23.79
CA LEU A 440 -17.51 30.66 22.58
C LEU A 440 -18.19 30.06 21.36
N VAL A 441 -18.75 28.85 21.49
CA VAL A 441 -19.48 28.19 20.40
C VAL A 441 -20.72 28.98 20.00
N ALA A 442 -21.44 29.55 20.96
CA ALA A 442 -22.60 30.41 20.69
C ALA A 442 -22.21 31.68 19.90
N ALA A 443 -21.09 32.32 20.27
CA ALA A 443 -20.56 33.48 19.58
C ALA A 443 -20.10 33.14 18.12
N GLU A 444 -19.38 32.03 17.94
CA GLU A 444 -18.97 31.54 16.61
C GLU A 444 -20.19 31.32 15.70
N ARG A 445 -21.24 30.66 16.20
CA ARG A 445 -22.47 30.43 15.45
C ARG A 445 -23.25 31.70 15.12
N ALA A 446 -23.24 32.67 16.02
CA ALA A 446 -23.86 33.96 15.78
C ALA A 446 -23.12 34.74 14.67
N ALA A 447 -21.77 34.75 14.71
CA ALA A 447 -20.93 35.36 13.70
C ALA A 447 -21.11 34.69 12.31
N GLY A 448 -21.14 33.36 12.25
CA GLY A 448 -21.39 32.61 11.02
C GLY A 448 -22.74 32.97 10.38
N ARG A 449 -23.81 33.01 11.15
CA ARG A 449 -25.14 33.40 10.65
C ARG A 449 -25.19 34.88 10.19
N ALA A 450 -24.45 35.75 10.82
CA ALA A 450 -24.36 37.13 10.40
C ALA A 450 -23.63 37.30 9.05
N ALA A 451 -22.52 36.54 8.87
CA ALA A 451 -21.78 36.49 7.62
C ALA A 451 -22.60 35.91 6.44
N GLU A 452 -23.35 34.82 6.67
CA GLU A 452 -24.24 34.24 5.67
C GLU A 452 -25.33 35.22 5.24
N ARG A 453 -25.94 35.93 6.19
CA ARG A 453 -26.95 36.96 5.90
C ARG A 453 -26.35 38.13 5.12
N ALA A 454 -25.13 38.53 5.40
CA ALA A 454 -24.45 39.60 4.67
C ALA A 454 -24.14 39.15 3.23
N ALA A 455 -23.65 37.92 3.04
CA ALA A 455 -23.39 37.34 1.73
C ALA A 455 -24.68 37.20 0.88
N GLY A 456 -25.77 36.73 1.49
CA GLY A 456 -27.06 36.64 0.82
C GLY A 456 -27.57 38.01 0.32
N ARG A 457 -27.50 39.04 1.16
CA ARG A 457 -27.88 40.42 0.76
C ARG A 457 -27.01 41.02 -0.36
N ALA A 458 -25.71 40.67 -0.38
CA ALA A 458 -24.82 41.06 -1.44
C ALA A 458 -25.14 40.39 -2.79
N ALA A 459 -25.54 39.13 -2.76
CA ALA A 459 -25.98 38.37 -3.94
C ALA A 459 -27.29 38.91 -4.51
N ASP A 460 -28.28 39.23 -3.64
CA ASP A 460 -29.57 39.82 -4.05
C ASP A 460 -29.38 41.19 -4.71
N ASN A 461 -28.54 42.08 -4.17
CA ASN A 461 -28.24 43.39 -4.75
C ASN A 461 -27.59 43.28 -6.12
N MET A 462 -26.74 42.26 -6.36
CA MET A 462 -26.12 42.08 -7.69
C MET A 462 -27.09 41.55 -8.75
N GLN A 463 -28.20 40.91 -8.35
CA GLN A 463 -29.23 40.48 -9.28
C GLN A 463 -30.23 41.57 -9.62
N GLU A 464 -30.41 42.58 -8.76
CA GLU A 464 -31.25 43.74 -9.04
C GLU A 464 -30.57 44.78 -9.93
N GLU A 465 -29.24 44.76 -10.06
CA GLU A 465 -28.47 45.69 -10.94
C GLU A 465 -28.15 45.10 -12.33
N SER A 466 -28.60 43.88 -12.65
CA SER A 466 -28.42 43.22 -13.96
C SER A 466 -29.72 43.21 -14.75
#